data_4f0d643327e147fc9b6e72e26b11e837
#
_entry.id   4f0d643327e147fc9b6e72e26b11e837
#
_cell.length_a   1.000
_cell.length_b   1.000
_cell.length_c   1.000
_cell.angle_alpha   90.00
_cell.angle_beta   90.00
_cell.angle_gamma   90.00
#
_symmetry.space_group_name_H-M   'P 1'
#
loop_
_entity.id
_entity.type
_entity.pdbx_description
1 polymer ?
#
loop_
_entity_poly.entity_id
_entity_poly.type
_entity_poly.pdbx_seq_one_letter_code
_entity_poly.pdbx_strand_id
1 'polypeptide(L)'
;MYSKFMPAMDKSLGALAHLLTKAENHCTAHKIDEQALLGFRLFPDMFPMTRQVQLTCDFGARTAARLAGVEPQSFADVETTFNQLQERIKAVRAYMADFKEADFNGAETRAIVLKMRSGEKSFTGSSYLQDFSTPQFYFHMTTVYNILRHNGVTVGKRDFMGA
;
A
#
# COMPACT_ATOMS: atom_id res chain seq x y z
N MET A 1 -8.53 17.90 4.98
CA MET A 1 -7.47 16.92 4.56
C MET A 1 -7.98 15.48 4.63
N TYR A 2 -8.51 15.01 5.77
CA TYR A 2 -8.97 13.62 5.97
C TYR A 2 -9.83 13.07 4.81
N SER A 3 -10.93 13.73 4.49
CA SER A 3 -11.87 13.31 3.43
C SER A 3 -11.24 13.23 2.02
N LYS A 4 -10.08 13.84 1.81
CA LYS A 4 -9.40 13.85 0.51
C LYS A 4 -8.61 12.57 0.21
N PHE A 5 -8.19 11.83 1.23
CA PHE A 5 -7.32 10.66 1.00
C PHE A 5 -7.72 9.40 1.76
N MET A 6 -8.19 9.49 3.02
CA MET A 6 -8.44 8.31 3.86
C MET A 6 -9.43 7.33 3.23
N PRO A 7 -10.63 7.75 2.77
CA PRO A 7 -11.57 6.81 2.15
C PRO A 7 -11.02 6.18 0.86
N ALA A 8 -10.24 6.94 0.08
CA ALA A 8 -9.66 6.44 -1.17
C ALA A 8 -8.57 5.41 -0.93
N MET A 9 -7.66 5.66 0.04
CA MET A 9 -6.60 4.71 0.39
C MET A 9 -7.17 3.45 1.05
N ASP A 10 -8.14 3.58 1.95
CA ASP A 10 -8.79 2.42 2.57
C ASP A 10 -9.51 1.54 1.53
N LYS A 11 -10.27 2.15 0.63
CA LYS A 11 -10.89 1.44 -0.50
C LYS A 11 -9.84 0.72 -1.36
N SER A 12 -8.73 1.38 -1.66
CA SER A 12 -7.65 0.81 -2.46
C SER A 12 -6.95 -0.36 -1.74
N LEU A 13 -6.76 -0.29 -0.43
CA LEU A 13 -6.26 -1.42 0.37
C LEU A 13 -7.24 -2.59 0.37
N GLY A 14 -8.55 -2.33 0.42
CA GLY A 14 -9.58 -3.36 0.23
C GLY A 14 -9.51 -4.02 -1.15
N ALA A 15 -9.31 -3.23 -2.20
CA ALA A 15 -9.10 -3.73 -3.55
C ALA A 15 -7.82 -4.57 -3.66
N LEU A 16 -6.73 -4.13 -3.01
CA LEU A 16 -5.48 -4.91 -2.94
C LEU A 16 -5.70 -6.27 -2.28
N ALA A 17 -6.44 -6.33 -1.17
CA ALA A 17 -6.80 -7.60 -0.53
C ALA A 17 -7.58 -8.52 -1.49
N HIS A 18 -8.55 -7.98 -2.23
CA HIS A 18 -9.28 -8.74 -3.25
C HIS A 18 -8.36 -9.26 -4.37
N LEU A 19 -7.42 -8.44 -4.84
CA LEU A 19 -6.42 -8.86 -5.84
C LEU A 19 -5.58 -10.04 -5.32
N LEU A 20 -5.14 -10.02 -4.05
CA LEU A 20 -4.39 -11.12 -3.45
C LEU A 20 -5.23 -12.39 -3.31
N THR A 21 -6.51 -12.30 -2.96
CA THR A 21 -7.43 -13.45 -2.95
C THR A 21 -7.53 -14.10 -4.33
N LYS A 22 -7.65 -13.30 -5.39
CA LYS A 22 -7.65 -13.82 -6.77
C LYS A 22 -6.32 -14.48 -7.15
N ALA A 23 -5.20 -13.93 -6.68
CA ALA A 23 -3.87 -14.49 -6.90
C ALA A 23 -3.69 -15.84 -6.22
N GLU A 24 -4.10 -15.97 -4.95
CA GLU A 24 -4.06 -17.20 -4.18
C GLU A 24 -4.93 -18.30 -4.83
N ASN A 25 -6.16 -17.95 -5.23
CA ASN A 25 -7.05 -18.85 -5.96
C ASN A 25 -6.46 -19.31 -7.30
N HIS A 26 -5.78 -18.42 -8.01
CA HIS A 26 -5.08 -18.75 -9.25
C HIS A 26 -3.96 -19.75 -9.00
N CYS A 27 -3.12 -19.53 -7.98
CA CYS A 27 -2.05 -20.45 -7.60
C CYS A 27 -2.62 -21.83 -7.26
N THR A 28 -3.68 -21.89 -6.46
CA THR A 28 -4.35 -23.14 -6.06
C THR A 28 -4.90 -23.87 -7.28
N ALA A 29 -5.65 -23.20 -8.13
CA ALA A 29 -6.31 -23.80 -9.30
C ALA A 29 -5.30 -24.36 -10.33
N HIS A 30 -4.14 -23.73 -10.47
CA HIS A 30 -3.09 -24.12 -11.42
C HIS A 30 -1.95 -24.91 -10.78
N LYS A 31 -2.04 -25.25 -9.48
CA LYS A 31 -0.99 -25.93 -8.70
C LYS A 31 0.38 -25.22 -8.77
N ILE A 32 0.33 -23.89 -8.72
CA ILE A 32 1.51 -23.02 -8.69
C ILE A 32 1.92 -22.83 -7.23
N ASP A 33 3.22 -22.96 -6.93
CA ASP A 33 3.77 -22.58 -5.62
C ASP A 33 3.57 -21.05 -5.44
N GLU A 34 2.93 -20.66 -4.34
CA GLU A 34 2.71 -19.24 -4.04
C GLU A 34 4.00 -18.42 -4.01
N GLN A 35 5.14 -19.04 -3.62
CA GLN A 35 6.44 -18.37 -3.58
C GLN A 35 6.90 -17.94 -4.98
N ALA A 36 6.54 -18.67 -6.02
CA ALA A 36 6.85 -18.27 -7.39
C ALA A 36 6.19 -16.94 -7.77
N LEU A 37 4.93 -16.73 -7.36
CA LEU A 37 4.21 -15.47 -7.62
C LEU A 37 4.58 -14.37 -6.63
N LEU A 38 4.70 -14.68 -5.33
CA LEU A 38 5.09 -13.74 -4.28
C LEU A 38 6.50 -13.18 -4.51
N GLY A 39 7.43 -14.00 -5.00
CA GLY A 39 8.79 -13.60 -5.34
C GLY A 39 8.94 -12.94 -6.71
N PHE A 40 7.88 -12.93 -7.55
CA PHE A 40 7.98 -12.42 -8.92
C PHE A 40 8.25 -10.92 -8.95
N ARG A 41 9.13 -10.49 -9.87
CA ARG A 41 9.48 -9.09 -10.15
C ARG A 41 9.06 -8.75 -11.57
N LEU A 42 8.49 -7.57 -11.77
CA LEU A 42 8.14 -7.11 -13.12
C LEU A 42 9.38 -6.88 -13.98
N PHE A 43 10.49 -6.46 -13.35
CA PHE A 43 11.82 -6.35 -13.95
C PHE A 43 12.88 -6.72 -12.90
N PRO A 44 14.07 -7.23 -13.28
CA PRO A 44 15.07 -7.76 -12.33
C PRO A 44 15.50 -6.82 -11.22
N ASP A 45 15.54 -5.50 -11.46
CA ASP A 45 15.93 -4.49 -10.46
C ASP A 45 14.75 -3.96 -9.61
N MET A 46 13.52 -4.33 -9.94
CA MET A 46 12.34 -3.94 -9.17
C MET A 46 12.16 -4.85 -7.95
N PHE A 47 11.42 -4.36 -6.95
CA PHE A 47 11.03 -5.18 -5.79
C PHE A 47 10.07 -6.31 -6.19
N PRO A 48 10.14 -7.47 -5.48
CA PRO A 48 9.20 -8.57 -5.69
C PRO A 48 7.79 -8.19 -5.22
N MET A 49 6.79 -8.95 -5.67
CA MET A 49 5.38 -8.69 -5.38
C MET A 49 5.10 -8.53 -3.88
N THR A 50 5.65 -9.42 -3.04
CA THR A 50 5.54 -9.28 -1.57
C THR A 50 5.94 -7.90 -1.10
N ARG A 51 7.10 -7.39 -1.55
CA ARG A 51 7.59 -6.08 -1.15
C ARG A 51 6.73 -4.94 -1.69
N GLN A 52 6.14 -5.09 -2.86
CA GLN A 52 5.21 -4.10 -3.42
C GLN A 52 3.93 -3.98 -2.55
N VAL A 53 3.39 -5.11 -2.07
CA VAL A 53 2.25 -5.13 -1.14
C VAL A 53 2.61 -4.46 0.18
N GLN A 54 3.75 -4.83 0.77
CA GLN A 54 4.25 -4.23 2.02
C GLN A 54 4.37 -2.71 1.90
N LEU A 55 4.99 -2.22 0.83
CA LEU A 55 5.17 -0.77 0.60
C LEU A 55 3.84 -0.05 0.36
N THR A 56 2.88 -0.67 -0.31
CA THR A 56 1.53 -0.09 -0.44
C THR A 56 0.90 0.11 0.94
N CYS A 57 0.96 -0.91 1.79
CA CYS A 57 0.49 -0.86 3.18
C CYS A 57 1.20 0.22 3.99
N ASP A 58 2.54 0.26 3.90
CA ASP A 58 3.37 1.22 4.60
C ASP A 58 3.04 2.67 4.22
N PHE A 59 2.83 2.95 2.93
CA PHE A 59 2.45 4.29 2.50
C PHE A 59 1.06 4.67 2.97
N GLY A 60 0.11 3.76 3.06
CA GLY A 60 -1.19 4.00 3.68
C GLY A 60 -1.05 4.42 5.15
N ALA A 61 -0.40 3.58 5.97
CA ALA A 61 -0.20 3.83 7.39
C ALA A 61 0.61 5.11 7.68
N ARG A 62 1.74 5.28 6.98
CA ARG A 62 2.63 6.45 7.15
C ARG A 62 1.97 7.74 6.72
N THR A 63 1.08 7.71 5.72
CA THR A 63 0.34 8.89 5.28
C THR A 63 -0.62 9.35 6.37
N ALA A 64 -1.42 8.44 6.92
CA ALA A 64 -2.34 8.75 8.00
C ALA A 64 -1.60 9.35 9.20
N ALA A 65 -0.57 8.65 9.71
CA ALA A 65 0.18 9.08 10.89
C ALA A 65 0.85 10.45 10.71
N ARG A 66 1.59 10.65 9.61
CA ARG A 66 2.32 11.92 9.39
C ARG A 66 1.40 13.11 9.20
N LEU A 67 0.28 12.92 8.51
CA LEU A 67 -0.72 13.97 8.35
C LEU A 67 -1.49 14.23 9.65
N ALA A 68 -1.64 13.24 10.53
CA ALA A 68 -2.13 13.45 11.90
C ALA A 68 -1.07 14.03 12.85
N GLY A 69 0.22 14.09 12.45
CA GLY A 69 1.30 14.65 13.25
C GLY A 69 1.84 13.70 14.31
N VAL A 70 1.67 12.39 14.12
CA VAL A 70 2.19 11.35 15.02
C VAL A 70 3.24 10.49 14.29
N GLU A 71 4.11 9.83 15.08
CA GLU A 71 5.08 8.89 14.55
C GLU A 71 4.39 7.68 13.94
N PRO A 72 4.70 7.28 12.70
CA PRO A 72 4.10 6.12 12.08
C PRO A 72 4.41 4.82 12.81
N GLN A 73 3.39 3.98 13.02
CA GLN A 73 3.60 2.61 13.48
C GLN A 73 4.46 1.84 12.47
N SER A 74 5.40 1.05 12.97
CA SER A 74 6.20 0.12 12.16
C SER A 74 5.50 -1.23 12.06
N PHE A 75 5.46 -1.78 10.86
CA PHE A 75 5.01 -3.14 10.58
C PHE A 75 6.22 -3.94 10.09
N ALA A 76 6.50 -5.09 10.72
CA ALA A 76 7.63 -5.92 10.33
C ALA A 76 7.41 -6.54 8.94
N ASP A 77 8.47 -6.55 8.11
CA ASP A 77 8.43 -7.10 6.75
C ASP A 77 8.83 -8.59 6.77
N VAL A 78 7.96 -9.43 7.34
CA VAL A 78 8.22 -10.88 7.58
C VAL A 78 7.28 -11.80 6.81
N GLU A 79 6.37 -11.23 6.03
CA GLU A 79 5.35 -12.00 5.31
C GLU A 79 5.98 -12.86 4.20
N THR A 80 5.58 -14.13 4.19
CA THR A 80 6.01 -15.12 3.21
C THR A 80 4.85 -15.85 2.53
N THR A 81 3.59 -15.56 2.91
CA THR A 81 2.40 -16.19 2.36
C THR A 81 1.33 -15.15 1.99
N PHE A 82 0.39 -15.51 1.10
CA PHE A 82 -0.78 -14.66 0.82
C PHE A 82 -1.57 -14.35 2.08
N ASN A 83 -1.78 -15.35 2.95
CA ASN A 83 -2.53 -15.15 4.20
C ASN A 83 -1.85 -14.10 5.10
N GLN A 84 -0.54 -14.15 5.26
CA GLN A 84 0.20 -13.15 6.06
C GLN A 84 0.10 -11.75 5.46
N LEU A 85 0.13 -11.61 4.13
CA LEU A 85 -0.10 -10.32 3.46
C LEU A 85 -1.53 -9.82 3.65
N GLN A 86 -2.54 -10.70 3.67
CA GLN A 86 -3.92 -10.35 4.01
C GLN A 86 -4.03 -9.80 5.44
N GLU A 87 -3.40 -10.47 6.41
CA GLU A 87 -3.38 -9.99 7.80
C GLU A 87 -2.67 -8.64 7.94
N ARG A 88 -1.58 -8.42 7.19
CA ARG A 88 -0.94 -7.10 7.13
C ARG A 88 -1.87 -6.01 6.60
N ILE A 89 -2.57 -6.25 5.50
CA ILE A 89 -3.53 -5.29 4.94
C ILE A 89 -4.62 -4.97 5.98
N LYS A 90 -5.16 -6.00 6.63
CA LYS A 90 -6.17 -5.86 7.68
C LYS A 90 -5.66 -5.03 8.86
N ALA A 91 -4.45 -5.31 9.35
CA ALA A 91 -3.83 -4.58 10.45
C ALA A 91 -3.60 -3.09 10.10
N VAL A 92 -3.12 -2.81 8.88
CA VAL A 92 -2.92 -1.43 8.41
C VAL A 92 -4.24 -0.68 8.26
N ARG A 93 -5.28 -1.32 7.71
CA ARG A 93 -6.61 -0.71 7.61
C ARG A 93 -7.20 -0.42 9.00
N ALA A 94 -7.05 -1.34 9.95
CA ALA A 94 -7.47 -1.11 11.34
C ALA A 94 -6.72 0.08 11.96
N TYR A 95 -5.39 0.13 11.83
CA TYR A 95 -4.57 1.25 12.30
C TYR A 95 -5.02 2.59 11.67
N MET A 96 -5.29 2.61 10.36
CA MET A 96 -5.79 3.82 9.69
C MET A 96 -7.18 4.23 10.20
N ALA A 97 -8.05 3.29 10.54
CA ALA A 97 -9.40 3.57 11.05
C ALA A 97 -9.43 4.18 12.45
N ASP A 98 -8.34 4.05 13.22
CA ASP A 98 -8.20 4.70 14.54
C ASP A 98 -8.12 6.22 14.45
N PHE A 99 -7.62 6.77 13.34
CA PHE A 99 -7.55 8.21 13.09
C PHE A 99 -8.93 8.81 12.80
N LYS A 100 -9.24 9.91 13.46
CA LYS A 100 -10.50 10.66 13.27
C LYS A 100 -10.23 11.93 12.47
N GLU A 101 -11.26 12.48 11.87
CA GLU A 101 -11.15 13.71 11.07
C GLU A 101 -10.48 14.86 11.83
N ALA A 102 -10.74 14.97 13.13
CA ALA A 102 -10.16 15.98 14.00
C ALA A 102 -8.63 15.91 14.12
N ASP A 103 -8.04 14.72 13.98
CA ASP A 103 -6.58 14.53 14.05
C ASP A 103 -5.85 15.21 12.88
N PHE A 104 -6.58 15.52 11.81
CA PHE A 104 -6.05 16.16 10.61
C PHE A 104 -6.27 17.68 10.58
N ASN A 105 -6.66 18.29 11.70
CA ASN A 105 -6.74 19.73 11.79
C ASN A 105 -5.36 20.37 11.60
N GLY A 106 -5.26 21.33 10.67
CA GLY A 106 -3.99 21.95 10.29
C GLY A 106 -3.02 21.08 9.49
N ALA A 107 -3.46 19.87 9.07
CA ALA A 107 -2.61 18.93 8.34
C ALA A 107 -2.07 19.49 7.02
N GLU A 108 -2.82 20.36 6.34
CA GLU A 108 -2.43 20.97 5.05
C GLU A 108 -1.09 21.71 5.13
N THR A 109 -0.87 22.43 6.20
CA THR A 109 0.33 23.27 6.41
C THR A 109 1.36 22.64 7.35
N ARG A 110 1.05 21.47 7.93
CA ARG A 110 1.95 20.76 8.85
C ARG A 110 3.28 20.47 8.18
N ALA A 111 4.38 20.85 8.82
CA ALA A 111 5.72 20.52 8.35
C ALA A 111 5.98 19.02 8.52
N ILE A 112 6.42 18.36 7.46
CA ILE A 112 6.81 16.95 7.44
C ILE A 112 8.22 16.84 6.88
N VAL A 113 9.14 16.31 7.68
CA VAL A 113 10.53 16.10 7.28
C VAL A 113 10.81 14.62 7.16
N LEU A 114 11.27 14.19 6.00
CA LEU A 114 11.65 12.81 5.73
C LEU A 114 13.18 12.69 5.68
N LYS A 115 13.74 11.81 6.51
CA LYS A 115 15.15 11.40 6.43
C LYS A 115 15.29 10.32 5.35
N MET A 116 15.99 10.63 4.29
CA MET A 116 16.25 9.73 3.15
C MET A 116 17.76 9.47 3.04
N ARG A 117 18.16 8.45 2.28
CA ARG A 117 19.60 8.20 2.00
C ARG A 117 20.30 9.39 1.35
N SER A 118 19.56 10.16 0.54
CA SER A 118 20.06 11.37 -0.16
C SER A 118 20.04 12.64 0.70
N GLY A 119 19.66 12.56 1.98
CA GLY A 119 19.52 13.71 2.87
C GLY A 119 18.07 13.91 3.33
N GLU A 120 17.79 15.03 3.99
CA GLU A 120 16.45 15.39 4.45
C GLU A 120 15.64 16.05 3.32
N LYS A 121 14.37 15.70 3.25
CA LYS A 121 13.39 16.33 2.36
C LYS A 121 12.22 16.86 3.18
N SER A 122 11.94 18.15 3.04
CA SER A 122 10.85 18.84 3.75
C SER A 122 9.64 19.03 2.86
N PHE A 123 8.46 18.91 3.46
CA PHE A 123 7.16 19.07 2.81
C PHE A 123 6.22 19.85 3.73
N THR A 124 5.19 20.46 3.14
CA THR A 124 3.92 20.69 3.84
C THR A 124 3.08 19.42 3.77
N GLY A 125 2.07 19.27 4.65
CA GLY A 125 1.17 18.10 4.54
C GLY A 125 0.48 17.98 3.18
N SER A 126 0.12 19.11 2.55
CA SER A 126 -0.45 19.10 1.19
C SER A 126 0.54 18.56 0.16
N SER A 127 1.77 19.08 0.11
CA SER A 127 2.78 18.61 -0.85
C SER A 127 3.24 17.18 -0.55
N TYR A 128 3.33 16.80 0.74
CA TYR A 128 3.61 15.42 1.13
C TYR A 128 2.55 14.45 0.57
N LEU A 129 1.27 14.78 0.73
CA LEU A 129 0.18 13.95 0.23
C LEU A 129 0.19 13.86 -1.30
N GLN A 130 0.26 15.01 -1.99
CA GLN A 130 0.07 15.08 -3.45
C GLN A 130 1.31 14.63 -4.23
N ASP A 131 2.50 15.09 -3.83
CA ASP A 131 3.71 14.98 -4.63
C ASP A 131 4.60 13.80 -4.21
N PHE A 132 4.32 13.20 -3.05
CA PHE A 132 5.13 12.11 -2.53
C PHE A 132 4.30 10.88 -2.18
N SER A 133 3.42 10.96 -1.18
CA SER A 133 2.77 9.79 -0.60
C SER A 133 1.77 9.10 -1.56
N THR A 134 0.88 9.87 -2.19
CA THR A 134 -0.11 9.33 -3.13
C THR A 134 0.55 8.68 -4.36
N PRO A 135 1.54 9.32 -5.03
CA PRO A 135 2.27 8.66 -6.11
C PRO A 135 2.96 7.36 -5.70
N GLN A 136 3.60 7.33 -4.53
CA GLN A 136 4.25 6.12 -4.00
C GLN A 136 3.25 5.01 -3.74
N PHE A 137 2.15 5.30 -3.05
CA PHE A 137 1.10 4.33 -2.75
C PHE A 137 0.58 3.66 -4.02
N TYR A 138 0.19 4.46 -5.01
CA TYR A 138 -0.36 3.91 -6.26
C TYR A 138 0.69 3.30 -7.18
N PHE A 139 1.94 3.76 -7.13
CA PHE A 139 3.03 3.10 -7.85
C PHE A 139 3.19 1.64 -7.40
N HIS A 140 3.26 1.40 -6.09
CA HIS A 140 3.42 0.06 -5.55
C HIS A 140 2.17 -0.80 -5.78
N MET A 141 0.98 -0.27 -5.54
CA MET A 141 -0.28 -0.98 -5.79
C MET A 141 -0.46 -1.36 -7.27
N THR A 142 -0.16 -0.44 -8.19
CA THR A 142 -0.23 -0.69 -9.63
C THR A 142 0.79 -1.74 -10.05
N THR A 143 1.98 -1.74 -9.44
CA THR A 143 3.00 -2.75 -9.72
C THR A 143 2.54 -4.15 -9.29
N VAL A 144 1.86 -4.29 -8.14
CA VAL A 144 1.20 -5.56 -7.76
C VAL A 144 0.21 -6.00 -8.84
N TYR A 145 -0.70 -5.12 -9.24
CA TYR A 145 -1.67 -5.43 -10.32
C TYR A 145 -0.97 -5.87 -11.60
N ASN A 146 0.08 -5.18 -12.02
CA ASN A 146 0.83 -5.49 -13.23
C ASN A 146 1.52 -6.86 -13.14
N ILE A 147 2.11 -7.19 -12.00
CA ILE A 147 2.71 -8.52 -11.75
C ILE A 147 1.64 -9.60 -11.87
N LEU A 148 0.49 -9.43 -11.22
CA LEU A 148 -0.61 -10.41 -11.28
C LEU A 148 -1.12 -10.58 -12.70
N ARG A 149 -1.34 -9.47 -13.41
CA ARG A 149 -1.82 -9.48 -14.79
C ARG A 149 -0.83 -10.16 -15.75
N HIS A 150 0.47 -9.87 -15.59
CA HIS A 150 1.55 -10.46 -16.37
C HIS A 150 1.66 -11.98 -16.17
N ASN A 151 1.38 -12.45 -14.96
CA ASN A 151 1.43 -13.87 -14.61
C ASN A 151 0.10 -14.63 -14.85
N GLY A 152 -0.81 -14.05 -15.61
CA GLY A 152 -2.02 -14.73 -16.06
C GLY A 152 -3.18 -14.76 -15.05
N VAL A 153 -3.05 -14.07 -13.91
CA VAL A 153 -4.15 -13.95 -12.96
C VAL A 153 -5.30 -13.16 -13.60
N THR A 154 -6.52 -13.70 -13.54
CA THR A 154 -7.71 -13.07 -14.13
C THR A 154 -8.16 -11.87 -13.29
N VAL A 155 -7.48 -10.75 -13.46
CA VAL A 155 -7.78 -9.46 -12.84
C VAL A 155 -7.93 -8.38 -13.93
N GLY A 156 -8.74 -7.37 -13.66
CA GLY A 156 -8.97 -6.24 -14.56
C GLY A 156 -9.06 -4.92 -13.82
N LYS A 157 -9.27 -3.82 -14.55
CA LYS A 157 -9.37 -2.48 -13.96
C LYS A 157 -10.42 -2.38 -12.85
N ARG A 158 -11.55 -3.12 -12.96
CA ARG A 158 -12.60 -3.12 -11.93
C ARG A 158 -12.10 -3.69 -10.61
N ASP A 159 -11.32 -4.77 -10.65
CA ASP A 159 -10.71 -5.36 -9.44
C ASP A 159 -9.75 -4.36 -8.77
N PHE A 160 -8.93 -3.67 -9.56
CA PHE A 160 -8.02 -2.63 -9.07
C PHE A 160 -8.77 -1.45 -8.44
N MET A 161 -9.90 -1.06 -9.01
CA MET A 161 -10.72 0.06 -8.53
C MET A 161 -11.62 -0.29 -7.34
N GLY A 162 -11.72 -1.58 -6.96
CA GLY A 162 -12.61 -2.03 -5.89
C GLY A 162 -14.09 -1.83 -6.25
N ALA A 163 -14.47 -2.15 -7.49
CA ALA A 163 -15.81 -1.97 -8.03
C ALA A 163 -16.44 -3.33 -8.38
#